data_c109d0be3544142860615459160bcf92
#
_entry.id   c109d0be3544142860615459160bcf92
#
_cell.length_a   1.000
_cell.length_b   1.000
_cell.length_c   1.000
_cell.angle_alpha   90.00
_cell.angle_beta   90.00
_cell.angle_gamma   90.00
#
_symmetry.space_group_name_H-M   'P 1'
#
loop_
_entity.id
_entity.type
_entity.pdbx_description
1 polymer ?
#
loop_
_entity_poly.entity_id
_entity_poly.type
_entity_poly.pdbx_seq_one_letter_code
_entity_poly.pdbx_strand_id
1 'polypeptide(L)'
;MDIGEILLAELATQLQLSSLTIDENGNCPLLIDSELPLILHLEPCALLIMAPLVLPTFSFDNAELQRRMLMAALNPAFDKEPGIGWHPEFQLIAYRRHMLDGMTGSQLAQHLGDFIEWMRKFVTSLPRSTPAT
;
A
#
# COMPACT_ATOMS: atom_id res chain seq x y z
N MET A 1 -7.97 24.56 4.44
CA MET A 1 -7.76 23.24 3.81
C MET A 1 -6.29 22.89 3.97
N ASP A 2 -5.99 21.75 4.58
CA ASP A 2 -4.59 21.43 4.78
C ASP A 2 -3.97 20.80 3.52
N ILE A 3 -2.65 20.67 3.52
CA ILE A 3 -1.92 20.22 2.34
C ILE A 3 -2.32 18.79 1.94
N GLY A 4 -2.63 17.95 2.92
CA GLY A 4 -3.05 16.57 2.63
C GLY A 4 -4.35 16.51 1.86
N GLU A 5 -5.32 17.31 2.23
CA GLU A 5 -6.60 17.38 1.54
C GLU A 5 -6.44 17.89 0.11
N ILE A 6 -5.57 18.91 -0.07
CA ILE A 6 -5.28 19.45 -1.40
C ILE A 6 -4.65 18.38 -2.28
N LEU A 7 -3.68 17.64 -1.74
CA LEU A 7 -2.98 16.60 -2.49
C LEU A 7 -3.91 15.43 -2.83
N LEU A 8 -4.83 15.06 -1.93
CA LEU A 8 -5.80 14.02 -2.24
C LEU A 8 -6.76 14.45 -3.34
N ALA A 9 -7.15 15.73 -3.37
CA ALA A 9 -7.99 16.25 -4.45
C ALA A 9 -7.26 16.20 -5.78
N GLU A 10 -5.97 16.56 -5.80
CA GLU A 10 -5.14 16.47 -6.99
C GLU A 10 -4.95 15.01 -7.43
N LEU A 11 -4.76 14.11 -6.47
CA LEU A 11 -4.64 12.69 -6.75
C LEU A 11 -5.91 12.13 -7.39
N ALA A 12 -7.08 12.50 -6.87
CA ALA A 12 -8.35 12.10 -7.45
C ALA A 12 -8.45 12.52 -8.91
N THR A 13 -8.00 13.73 -9.23
CA THR A 13 -7.98 14.23 -10.60
C THR A 13 -7.04 13.39 -11.47
N GLN A 14 -5.85 13.09 -10.98
CA GLN A 14 -4.87 12.29 -11.71
C GLN A 14 -5.38 10.86 -11.98
N LEU A 15 -6.13 10.30 -11.03
CA LEU A 15 -6.68 8.95 -11.15
C LEU A 15 -8.05 8.92 -11.85
N GLN A 16 -8.54 10.09 -12.27
CA GLN A 16 -9.85 10.23 -12.94
C GLN A 16 -11.00 9.74 -12.07
N LEU A 17 -10.90 10.00 -10.78
CA LEU A 17 -11.96 9.68 -9.82
C LEU A 17 -12.77 10.94 -9.51
N SER A 18 -14.05 10.75 -9.21
CA SER A 18 -14.92 11.89 -8.90
C SER A 18 -14.52 12.59 -7.61
N SER A 19 -14.16 11.81 -6.59
CA SER A 19 -13.69 12.35 -5.31
C SER A 19 -13.11 11.22 -4.47
N LEU A 20 -12.29 11.60 -3.49
CA LEU A 20 -11.79 10.71 -2.44
C LEU A 20 -12.38 11.19 -1.12
N THR A 21 -13.01 10.30 -0.40
CA THR A 21 -13.68 10.62 0.86
C THR A 21 -12.83 10.12 2.03
N ILE A 22 -12.48 11.04 2.93
CA ILE A 22 -11.71 10.73 4.13
C ILE A 22 -12.69 10.54 5.28
N ASP A 23 -12.58 9.41 5.99
CA ASP A 23 -13.41 9.15 7.16
C ASP A 23 -12.89 9.90 8.39
N GLU A 24 -13.59 9.76 9.52
CA GLU A 24 -13.24 10.46 10.75
C GLU A 24 -11.89 10.03 11.34
N ASN A 25 -11.38 8.87 10.93
CA ASN A 25 -10.07 8.36 11.37
C ASN A 25 -8.94 8.71 10.43
N GLY A 26 -9.21 9.50 9.38
CA GLY A 26 -8.21 9.86 8.39
C GLY A 26 -7.98 8.82 7.31
N ASN A 27 -8.84 7.81 7.23
CA ASN A 27 -8.72 6.75 6.24
C ASN A 27 -9.54 7.06 5.00
N CYS A 28 -8.96 6.77 3.85
CA CYS A 28 -9.61 6.96 2.56
C CYS A 28 -9.53 5.65 1.78
N PRO A 29 -10.58 4.83 1.82
CA PRO A 29 -10.60 3.61 1.02
C PRO A 29 -10.72 3.94 -0.46
N LEU A 30 -10.03 3.15 -1.28
CA LEU A 30 -9.90 3.39 -2.71
C LEU A 30 -9.86 2.05 -3.42
N LEU A 31 -10.53 1.97 -4.56
CA LEU A 31 -10.52 0.76 -5.38
C LEU A 31 -9.92 1.11 -6.74
N ILE A 32 -8.74 0.54 -7.02
CA ILE A 32 -8.03 0.80 -8.27
C ILE A 32 -8.49 -0.20 -9.33
N ASP A 33 -8.90 0.32 -10.48
CA ASP A 33 -9.38 -0.48 -11.63
C ASP A 33 -10.50 -1.45 -11.23
N SER A 34 -11.28 -1.10 -10.23
CA SER A 34 -12.39 -1.89 -9.69
C SER A 34 -11.96 -3.26 -9.13
N GLU A 35 -10.66 -3.46 -8.89
CA GLU A 35 -10.14 -4.75 -8.45
C GLU A 35 -9.25 -4.67 -7.22
N LEU A 36 -8.41 -3.64 -7.14
CA LEU A 36 -7.36 -3.58 -6.12
C LEU A 36 -7.75 -2.62 -5.01
N PRO A 37 -8.07 -3.13 -3.81
CA PRO A 37 -8.38 -2.25 -2.68
C PRO A 37 -7.12 -1.65 -2.09
N LEU A 38 -7.15 -0.35 -1.85
CA LEU A 38 -6.11 0.39 -1.16
C LEU A 38 -6.74 1.20 -0.05
N ILE A 39 -5.96 1.51 0.97
CA ILE A 39 -6.37 2.41 2.03
C ILE A 39 -5.30 3.48 2.16
N LEU A 40 -5.70 4.73 1.96
CA LEU A 40 -4.83 5.88 2.19
C LEU A 40 -5.14 6.42 3.57
N HIS A 41 -4.12 6.51 4.42
CA HIS A 41 -4.28 7.08 5.75
C HIS A 41 -3.55 8.41 5.82
N LEU A 42 -4.31 9.48 5.99
CA LEU A 42 -3.78 10.83 6.02
C LEU A 42 -3.35 11.20 7.42
N GLU A 43 -2.07 11.52 7.57
CA GLU A 43 -1.48 12.06 8.79
C GLU A 43 -1.23 13.56 8.59
N PRO A 44 -0.94 14.34 9.66
CA PRO A 44 -0.74 15.79 9.49
C PRO A 44 0.31 16.20 8.45
N CYS A 45 1.41 15.44 8.34
CA CYS A 45 2.49 15.77 7.41
C CYS A 45 2.85 14.63 6.47
N ALA A 46 2.07 13.56 6.46
CA ALA A 46 2.42 12.35 5.71
C ALA A 46 1.18 11.63 5.21
N LEU A 47 1.38 10.78 4.23
CA LEU A 47 0.34 9.88 3.73
C LEU A 47 0.87 8.46 3.80
N LEU A 48 0.13 7.59 4.46
CA LEU A 48 0.43 6.17 4.53
C LEU A 48 -0.44 5.45 3.50
N ILE A 49 0.21 4.75 2.58
CA ILE A 49 -0.48 3.92 1.59
C ILE A 49 -0.45 2.49 2.10
N MET A 50 -1.62 1.85 2.19
CA MET A 50 -1.74 0.47 2.64
C MET A 50 -2.53 -0.33 1.63
N ALA A 51 -2.12 -1.57 1.40
CA ALA A 51 -2.84 -2.49 0.53
C ALA A 51 -2.95 -3.86 1.20
N PRO A 52 -4.17 -4.34 1.48
CA PRO A 52 -4.34 -5.71 1.94
C PRO A 52 -3.82 -6.69 0.90
N LEU A 53 -3.07 -7.69 1.33
CA LEU A 53 -2.54 -8.72 0.44
C LEU A 53 -3.38 -9.97 0.55
N VAL A 54 -3.91 -10.41 -0.57
CA VAL A 54 -4.66 -11.67 -0.66
C VAL A 54 -3.76 -12.69 -1.35
N LEU A 55 -3.34 -13.70 -0.59
CA LEU A 55 -2.45 -14.74 -1.10
C LEU A 55 -3.25 -16.06 -1.15
N PRO A 56 -3.69 -16.51 -2.34
CA PRO A 56 -4.60 -17.66 -2.45
C PRO A 56 -4.04 -18.95 -1.89
N THR A 57 -2.72 -19.10 -1.85
CA THR A 57 -2.06 -20.30 -1.38
C THR A 57 -1.13 -20.02 -0.20
N PHE A 58 -1.52 -19.07 0.64
CA PHE A 58 -0.70 -18.60 1.73
C PHE A 58 -0.65 -19.62 2.86
N SER A 59 0.56 -19.95 3.32
CA SER A 59 0.76 -20.79 4.49
C SER A 59 1.86 -20.19 5.35
N PHE A 60 1.54 -19.83 6.58
CA PHE A 60 2.51 -19.31 7.53
C PHE A 60 3.53 -20.35 7.97
N ASP A 61 3.29 -21.63 7.68
CA ASP A 61 4.22 -22.71 8.02
C ASP A 61 5.42 -22.78 7.06
N ASN A 62 5.38 -22.05 5.96
CA ASN A 62 6.47 -22.03 4.99
C ASN A 62 7.59 -21.10 5.48
N ALA A 63 8.73 -21.68 5.83
CA ALA A 63 9.86 -20.93 6.37
C ALA A 63 10.44 -19.92 5.37
N GLU A 64 10.47 -20.26 4.09
CA GLU A 64 10.94 -19.32 3.06
C GLU A 64 10.02 -18.14 2.91
N LEU A 65 8.70 -18.37 2.98
CA LEU A 65 7.72 -17.29 2.94
C LEU A 65 7.89 -16.36 4.15
N GLN A 66 8.04 -16.94 5.35
CA GLN A 66 8.26 -16.16 6.56
C GLN A 66 9.52 -15.31 6.47
N ARG A 67 10.60 -15.90 5.96
CA ARG A 67 11.87 -15.17 5.78
C ARG A 67 11.69 -13.99 4.82
N ARG A 68 11.03 -14.19 3.70
CA ARG A 68 10.77 -13.12 2.73
C ARG A 68 9.90 -12.01 3.31
N MET A 69 8.89 -12.37 4.08
CA MET A 69 8.05 -11.39 4.76
C MET A 69 8.84 -10.55 5.74
N LEU A 70 9.69 -11.19 6.55
CA LEU A 70 10.52 -10.48 7.52
C LEU A 70 11.55 -9.58 6.84
N MET A 71 12.13 -10.03 5.74
CA MET A 71 13.06 -9.20 4.97
C MET A 71 12.35 -7.98 4.40
N ALA A 72 11.17 -8.17 3.81
CA ALA A 72 10.40 -7.06 3.25
C ALA A 72 9.94 -6.08 4.32
N ALA A 73 9.72 -6.55 5.55
CA ALA A 73 9.35 -5.67 6.65
C ALA A 73 10.41 -4.61 6.95
N LEU A 74 11.67 -4.87 6.59
CA LEU A 74 12.77 -3.93 6.79
C LEU A 74 12.95 -2.93 5.64
N ASN A 75 12.26 -3.13 4.50
CA ASN A 75 12.46 -2.29 3.33
C ASN A 75 12.32 -0.79 3.60
N PRO A 76 11.29 -0.33 4.32
CA PRO A 76 11.17 1.11 4.56
C PRO A 76 12.32 1.71 5.34
N ALA A 77 13.02 0.90 6.13
CA ALA A 77 14.14 1.38 6.93
C ALA A 77 15.43 1.53 6.12
N PHE A 78 15.60 0.73 5.06
CA PHE A 78 16.89 0.66 4.34
C PHE A 78 16.82 1.08 2.88
N ASP A 79 15.75 0.72 2.16
CA ASP A 79 15.73 0.83 0.70
C ASP A 79 14.70 1.80 0.15
N LYS A 80 13.88 2.38 0.97
CA LYS A 80 12.75 3.20 0.51
C LYS A 80 11.74 2.42 -0.33
N GLU A 81 11.78 1.11 -0.27
CA GLU A 81 10.75 0.26 -0.88
C GLU A 81 9.61 0.03 0.11
N PRO A 82 8.42 -0.37 -0.38
CA PRO A 82 7.32 -0.70 0.51
C PRO A 82 7.67 -1.84 1.45
N GLY A 83 7.06 -1.84 2.64
CA GLY A 83 7.21 -2.89 3.62
C GLY A 83 5.99 -3.78 3.70
N ILE A 84 6.15 -4.89 4.40
CA ILE A 84 5.07 -5.84 4.68
C ILE A 84 4.87 -5.89 6.18
N GLY A 85 3.63 -5.94 6.62
CA GLY A 85 3.33 -6.04 8.03
C GLY A 85 1.98 -6.70 8.28
N TRP A 86 1.69 -6.95 9.54
CA TRP A 86 0.41 -7.50 9.97
C TRP A 86 -0.39 -6.43 10.70
N HIS A 87 -1.53 -6.06 10.14
CA HIS A 87 -2.42 -5.07 10.73
C HIS A 87 -3.51 -5.77 11.53
N PRO A 88 -3.83 -5.29 12.75
CA PRO A 88 -4.86 -5.96 13.58
C PRO A 88 -6.19 -6.13 12.87
N GLU A 89 -6.56 -5.19 12.01
CA GLU A 89 -7.84 -5.16 11.34
C GLU A 89 -7.77 -5.71 9.91
N PHE A 90 -6.75 -5.30 9.15
CA PHE A 90 -6.63 -5.64 7.73
C PHE A 90 -5.77 -6.88 7.47
N GLN A 91 -5.17 -7.46 8.50
CA GLN A 91 -4.31 -8.64 8.44
C GLN A 91 -3.02 -8.31 7.68
N LEU A 92 -2.66 -9.11 6.69
CA LEU A 92 -1.41 -8.91 5.96
C LEU A 92 -1.55 -7.72 5.01
N ILE A 93 -0.65 -6.74 5.14
CA ILE A 93 -0.66 -5.56 4.29
C ILE A 93 0.72 -5.26 3.73
N ALA A 94 0.74 -4.63 2.56
CA ALA A 94 1.89 -3.88 2.09
C ALA A 94 1.65 -2.42 2.45
N TYR A 95 2.71 -1.68 2.78
CA TYR A 95 2.55 -0.29 3.17
C TYR A 95 3.76 0.56 2.81
N ARG A 96 3.53 1.86 2.65
CA ARG A 96 4.59 2.83 2.49
C ARG A 96 4.09 4.20 2.93
N ARG A 97 4.94 4.92 3.68
CA ARG A 97 4.65 6.28 4.11
C ARG A 97 5.41 7.27 3.24
N HIS A 98 4.74 8.32 2.80
CA HIS A 98 5.35 9.42 2.08
C HIS A 98 5.15 10.72 2.84
N MET A 99 6.23 11.48 3.01
CA MET A 99 6.12 12.83 3.55
C MET A 99 5.53 13.73 2.48
N LEU A 100 4.62 14.61 2.88
CA LEU A 100 3.86 15.43 1.93
C LEU A 100 4.53 16.77 1.60
N ASP A 101 5.53 17.16 2.37
CA ASP A 101 6.22 18.43 2.14
C ASP A 101 6.88 18.47 0.76
N GLY A 102 6.51 19.47 -0.03
CA GLY A 102 7.05 19.61 -1.38
C GLY A 102 6.50 18.65 -2.41
N MET A 103 5.51 17.82 -2.05
CA MET A 103 4.95 16.83 -2.97
C MET A 103 3.82 17.43 -3.81
N THR A 104 3.76 17.04 -5.08
CA THR A 104 2.64 17.38 -5.97
C THR A 104 1.70 16.19 -6.12
N GLY A 105 0.47 16.46 -6.59
CA GLY A 105 -0.48 15.38 -6.88
C GLY A 105 0.04 14.42 -7.95
N SER A 106 0.77 14.92 -8.93
CA SER A 106 1.38 14.09 -9.98
C SER A 106 2.44 13.16 -9.41
N GLN A 107 3.30 13.66 -8.50
CA GLN A 107 4.29 12.85 -7.82
C GLN A 107 3.64 11.78 -6.95
N LEU A 108 2.55 12.13 -6.27
CA LEU A 108 1.82 11.19 -5.43
C LEU A 108 1.21 10.07 -6.28
N ALA A 109 0.65 10.42 -7.45
CA ALA A 109 0.12 9.42 -8.38
C ALA A 109 1.23 8.48 -8.86
N GLN A 110 2.42 9.01 -9.14
CA GLN A 110 3.57 8.20 -9.54
C GLN A 110 3.98 7.24 -8.42
N HIS A 111 4.05 7.73 -7.19
CA HIS A 111 4.38 6.88 -6.03
C HIS A 111 3.36 5.77 -5.83
N LEU A 112 2.09 6.09 -6.04
CA LEU A 112 1.02 5.10 -5.93
C LEU A 112 1.17 4.00 -6.99
N GLY A 113 1.47 4.40 -8.23
CA GLY A 113 1.73 3.44 -9.31
C GLY A 113 2.92 2.54 -9.03
N ASP A 114 4.01 3.11 -8.54
CA ASP A 114 5.20 2.36 -8.17
C ASP A 114 4.91 1.38 -7.03
N PHE A 115 4.12 1.79 -6.06
CA PHE A 115 3.70 0.94 -4.95
C PHE A 115 2.91 -0.28 -5.44
N ILE A 116 1.94 -0.05 -6.33
CA ILE A 116 1.11 -1.11 -6.89
C ILE A 116 1.96 -2.10 -7.69
N GLU A 117 2.88 -1.59 -8.50
CA GLU A 117 3.77 -2.43 -9.29
C GLU A 117 4.68 -3.27 -8.39
N TRP A 118 5.26 -2.65 -7.37
CA TRP A 118 6.08 -3.37 -6.41
C TRP A 118 5.31 -4.49 -5.73
N MET A 119 4.08 -4.19 -5.30
CA MET A 119 3.23 -5.15 -4.61
C MET A 119 2.91 -6.36 -5.50
N ARG A 120 2.59 -6.12 -6.77
CA ARG A 120 2.31 -7.19 -7.72
C ARG A 120 3.53 -8.08 -7.94
N LYS A 121 4.70 -7.47 -8.08
CA LYS A 121 5.95 -8.21 -8.25
C LYS A 121 6.28 -9.02 -7.00
N PHE A 122 6.08 -8.42 -5.83
CA PHE A 122 6.34 -9.10 -4.56
C PHE A 122 5.48 -10.35 -4.42
N VAL A 123 4.18 -10.23 -4.63
CA VAL A 123 3.25 -11.37 -4.53
C VAL A 123 3.62 -12.47 -5.53
N THR A 124 3.97 -12.08 -6.76
CA THR A 124 4.36 -13.05 -7.79
C THR A 124 5.66 -13.77 -7.43
N SER A 125 6.57 -13.11 -6.72
CA SER A 125 7.87 -13.68 -6.35
C SER A 125 7.79 -14.64 -5.14
N LEU A 126 6.68 -14.64 -4.40
CA LEU A 126 6.57 -15.46 -3.20
C LEU A 126 6.48 -16.94 -3.54
N PRO A 127 7.08 -17.81 -2.69
CA PRO A 127 6.93 -19.25 -2.88
C PRO A 127 5.47 -19.64 -2.69
N ARG A 128 4.92 -20.36 -3.65
CA ARG A 128 3.58 -20.89 -3.55
C ARG A 128 3.63 -22.21 -2.82
N SER A 129 2.68 -22.45 -1.90
CA SER A 129 2.55 -23.75 -1.33
C SER A 129 2.08 -24.68 -2.44
N THR A 130 2.92 -25.67 -2.80
CA THR A 130 2.49 -26.71 -3.72
C THR A 130 1.41 -27.52 -3.02
N PRO A 131 0.29 -27.80 -3.70
CA PRO A 131 -0.68 -28.73 -3.12
C PRO A 131 0.04 -30.02 -2.82
N ALA A 132 -0.17 -30.52 -1.63
CA ALA A 132 0.37 -31.83 -1.27
C ALA A 132 -0.21 -32.86 -2.23
N THR A 133 0.64 -33.40 -3.04
CA THR A 133 0.25 -34.51 -3.91
C THR A 133 0.41 -35.79 -3.16
#